data_aa9736c6978c7ae7ba7f63a53452c55f
#
_entry.id   aa9736c6978c7ae7ba7f63a53452c55f
#
_cell.length_a   1.000
_cell.length_b   1.000
_cell.length_c   1.000
_cell.angle_alpha   90.00
_cell.angle_beta   90.00
_cell.angle_gamma   90.00
#
_symmetry.space_group_name_H-M   'P 1'
#
loop_
_entity.id
_entity.type
_entity.pdbx_description
1 polymer ?
#
loop_
_entity_poly.entity_id
_entity_poly.type
_entity_poly.pdbx_seq_one_letter_code
_entity_poly.pdbx_strand_id
1 'polypeptide(L)'
;MVDQGWGRIVNVTTMYRTMTKQGSSPYGPSKAALEVATEIWNKDLGGTGVTVNILNPGAGAATPGMSEEMKQRDETLETPVLIGADLMKAPIVWLMSDVTNEVSGMRYDAKPWDPSKPAADEAERIGAKAGVLLYSMPDY
;
A
#
# COMPACT_ATOMS: atom_id res chain seq x y z
N MET A 1 8.13 19.61 5.19
CA MET A 1 7.70 19.27 3.82
C MET A 1 6.94 20.44 3.19
N VAL A 2 5.84 20.91 3.77
CA VAL A 2 5.04 22.01 3.18
C VAL A 2 5.90 23.26 2.95
N ASP A 3 6.64 23.73 3.95
CA ASP A 3 7.51 24.91 3.83
C ASP A 3 8.63 24.76 2.78
N GLN A 4 8.98 23.53 2.43
CA GLN A 4 9.98 23.21 1.42
C GLN A 4 9.39 23.10 0.01
N GLY A 5 8.05 23.11 -0.12
CA GLY A 5 7.36 22.90 -1.39
C GLY A 5 7.55 21.49 -2.00
N TRP A 6 8.01 20.53 -1.22
CA TRP A 6 8.26 19.15 -1.66
C TRP A 6 8.17 18.15 -0.50
N GLY A 7 7.59 17.01 -0.77
CA GLY A 7 7.54 15.90 0.18
C GLY A 7 6.85 14.66 -0.39
N ARG A 8 7.19 13.51 0.18
CA ARG A 8 6.60 12.22 -0.16
C ARG A 8 6.18 11.51 1.12
N ILE A 9 4.90 11.19 1.21
CA ILE A 9 4.33 10.36 2.27
C ILE A 9 3.82 9.08 1.63
N VAL A 10 4.32 7.94 2.06
CA VAL A 10 3.84 6.63 1.60
C VAL A 10 3.39 5.83 2.80
N ASN A 11 2.09 5.65 2.91
CA ASN A 11 1.46 4.87 3.97
C ASN A 11 1.41 3.40 3.58
N VAL A 12 1.93 2.52 4.42
CA VAL A 12 1.85 1.07 4.20
C VAL A 12 0.59 0.52 4.85
N THR A 13 -0.34 0.05 4.04
CA THR A 13 -1.59 -0.54 4.51
C THR A 13 -1.63 -2.06 4.28
N THR A 14 -2.80 -2.65 4.23
CA THR A 14 -2.99 -4.08 3.99
C THR A 14 -4.25 -4.33 3.14
N MET A 15 -4.49 -5.57 2.76
CA MET A 15 -5.69 -5.93 2.02
C MET A 15 -6.94 -5.81 2.90
N TYR A 16 -8.07 -5.44 2.31
CA TYR A 16 -9.36 -5.33 3.00
C TYR A 16 -9.70 -6.60 3.81
N ARG A 17 -9.55 -7.78 3.21
CA ARG A 17 -9.78 -9.05 3.90
C ARG A 17 -8.91 -9.25 5.15
N THR A 18 -7.73 -8.61 5.22
CA THR A 18 -6.87 -8.64 6.40
C THR A 18 -7.36 -7.62 7.45
N MET A 19 -7.86 -6.47 7.01
CA MET A 19 -8.42 -5.45 7.91
C MET A 19 -9.64 -5.99 8.66
N THR A 20 -10.49 -6.76 7.98
CA THR A 20 -11.78 -7.25 8.48
C THR A 20 -11.75 -8.68 9.02
N LYS A 21 -10.59 -9.32 9.01
CA LYS A 21 -10.42 -10.70 9.52
C LYS A 21 -10.71 -10.77 11.01
N GLN A 22 -11.38 -11.84 11.44
CA GLN A 22 -11.56 -12.14 12.87
C GLN A 22 -10.21 -12.15 13.61
N GLY A 23 -10.13 -11.48 14.75
CA GLY A 23 -8.91 -11.34 15.54
C GLY A 23 -7.91 -10.30 15.00
N SER A 24 -8.29 -9.51 13.99
CA SER A 24 -7.42 -8.47 13.41
C SER A 24 -7.41 -7.15 14.19
N SER A 25 -8.17 -7.04 15.27
CA SER A 25 -8.14 -5.83 16.12
C SER A 25 -6.93 -5.87 17.08
N PRO A 26 -6.20 -4.73 17.26
CA PRO A 26 -6.45 -3.40 16.70
C PRO A 26 -5.83 -3.14 15.31
N TYR A 27 -5.11 -4.10 14.73
CA TYR A 27 -4.37 -3.94 13.46
C TYR A 27 -5.29 -3.54 12.30
N GLY A 28 -6.36 -4.29 12.07
CA GLY A 28 -7.30 -4.02 10.96
C GLY A 28 -7.86 -2.60 10.98
N PRO A 29 -8.49 -2.17 12.09
CA PRO A 29 -8.97 -0.79 12.23
C PRO A 29 -7.90 0.27 12.04
N SER A 30 -6.67 0.05 12.50
CA SER A 30 -5.57 0.99 12.31
C SER A 30 -5.19 1.17 10.84
N LYS A 31 -5.23 0.09 10.05
CA LYS A 31 -4.93 0.15 8.61
C LYS A 31 -6.09 0.75 7.81
N ALA A 32 -7.33 0.50 8.19
CA ALA A 32 -8.49 1.17 7.62
C ALA A 32 -8.47 2.68 7.88
N ALA A 33 -8.13 3.09 9.10
CA ALA A 33 -7.96 4.50 9.43
C ALA A 33 -6.86 5.16 8.59
N LEU A 34 -5.77 4.45 8.29
CA LEU A 34 -4.67 4.96 7.46
C LEU A 34 -5.08 5.14 5.99
N GLU A 35 -5.98 4.29 5.46
CA GLU A 35 -6.58 4.48 4.13
C GLU A 35 -7.38 5.81 4.08
N VAL A 36 -8.25 6.03 5.06
CA VAL A 36 -9.04 7.27 5.16
C VAL A 36 -8.15 8.49 5.39
N ALA A 37 -7.16 8.37 6.25
CA ALA A 37 -6.21 9.47 6.52
C ALA A 37 -5.44 9.86 5.25
N THR A 38 -5.06 8.90 4.40
CA THR A 38 -4.40 9.20 3.12
C THR A 38 -5.31 10.02 2.20
N GLU A 39 -6.59 9.67 2.13
CA GLU A 39 -7.55 10.44 1.33
C GLU A 39 -7.72 11.89 1.84
N ILE A 40 -7.81 12.06 3.16
CA ILE A 40 -7.91 13.38 3.79
C ILE A 40 -6.64 14.19 3.53
N TRP A 41 -5.47 13.62 3.82
CA TRP A 41 -4.19 14.31 3.63
C TRP A 41 -3.93 14.66 2.16
N ASN A 42 -4.38 13.85 1.21
CA ASN A 42 -4.31 14.21 -0.20
C ASN A 42 -5.07 15.51 -0.50
N LYS A 43 -6.22 15.72 0.14
CA LYS A 43 -7.01 16.96 -0.01
C LYS A 43 -6.34 18.14 0.72
N ASP A 44 -5.87 17.91 1.95
CA ASP A 44 -5.27 18.94 2.80
C ASP A 44 -3.91 19.44 2.26
N LEU A 45 -3.15 18.56 1.61
CA LEU A 45 -1.81 18.84 1.07
C LEU A 45 -1.83 19.28 -0.40
N GLY A 46 -3.00 19.35 -1.02
CA GLY A 46 -3.14 19.77 -2.42
C GLY A 46 -2.48 21.13 -2.69
N GLY A 47 -1.66 21.21 -3.74
CA GLY A 47 -0.94 22.43 -4.13
C GLY A 47 0.30 22.78 -3.29
N THR A 48 0.66 21.96 -2.29
CA THR A 48 1.83 22.22 -1.43
C THR A 48 3.13 21.59 -1.95
N GLY A 49 3.07 20.80 -3.02
CA GLY A 49 4.20 20.00 -3.52
C GLY A 49 4.47 18.71 -2.71
N VAL A 50 3.63 18.44 -1.70
CA VAL A 50 3.68 17.19 -0.93
C VAL A 50 2.67 16.20 -1.47
N THR A 51 3.10 15.00 -1.82
CA THR A 51 2.22 13.91 -2.24
C THR A 51 2.03 12.89 -1.12
N VAL A 52 0.86 12.26 -1.07
CA VAL A 52 0.57 11.19 -0.12
C VAL A 52 -0.10 10.01 -0.83
N ASN A 53 0.47 8.83 -0.72
CA ASN A 53 0.01 7.63 -1.40
C ASN A 53 0.02 6.42 -0.48
N ILE A 54 -0.61 5.35 -0.91
CA ILE A 54 -0.62 4.06 -0.23
C ILE A 54 0.18 3.06 -1.06
N LEU A 55 1.04 2.32 -0.38
CA LEU A 55 1.66 1.13 -0.90
C LEU A 55 1.30 -0.08 -0.03
N ASN A 56 0.66 -1.06 -0.61
CA ASN A 56 0.29 -2.30 0.04
C ASN A 56 1.10 -3.46 -0.53
N PRO A 57 1.57 -4.41 0.28
CA PRO A 57 2.23 -5.61 -0.25
C PRO A 57 1.38 -6.40 -1.25
N GLY A 58 0.05 -6.40 -1.12
CA GLY A 58 -0.87 -7.18 -1.97
C GLY A 58 -0.97 -8.67 -1.58
N ALA A 59 -0.25 -9.08 -0.53
CA ALA A 59 -0.29 -10.39 0.11
C ALA A 59 0.30 -10.27 1.53
N GLY A 60 0.38 -11.38 2.26
CA GLY A 60 1.17 -11.44 3.48
C GLY A 60 2.66 -11.26 3.14
N ALA A 61 3.33 -10.28 3.73
CA ALA A 61 4.75 -10.06 3.51
C ALA A 61 5.58 -10.72 4.61
N ALA A 62 6.53 -11.57 4.22
CA ALA A 62 7.52 -12.13 5.14
C ALA A 62 8.46 -11.01 5.59
N THR A 63 8.33 -10.58 6.82
CA THR A 63 9.15 -9.52 7.42
C THR A 63 9.91 -10.03 8.64
N PRO A 64 11.01 -9.37 9.04
CA PRO A 64 11.72 -9.73 10.28
C PRO A 64 10.85 -9.69 11.54
N GLY A 65 9.78 -8.87 11.55
CA GLY A 65 8.83 -8.78 12.67
C GLY A 65 7.78 -9.89 12.71
N MET A 66 7.73 -10.76 11.70
CA MET A 66 6.82 -11.90 11.68
C MET A 66 7.37 -13.02 12.55
N SER A 67 6.51 -13.66 13.37
CA SER A 67 6.95 -14.79 14.18
C SER A 67 7.35 -15.99 13.33
N GLU A 68 8.32 -16.76 13.80
CA GLU A 68 8.77 -17.99 13.12
C GLU A 68 7.64 -19.01 12.97
N GLU A 69 6.74 -19.10 13.95
CA GLU A 69 5.54 -19.95 13.87
C GLU A 69 4.65 -19.59 12.67
N MET A 70 4.45 -18.29 12.42
CA MET A 70 3.67 -17.83 11.26
C MET A 70 4.36 -18.16 9.94
N LYS A 71 5.68 -18.02 9.86
CA LYS A 71 6.47 -18.38 8.67
C LYS A 71 6.40 -19.87 8.40
N GLN A 72 6.68 -20.70 9.41
CA GLN A 72 6.60 -22.16 9.32
C GLN A 72 5.20 -22.64 8.90
N ARG A 73 4.16 -22.03 9.47
CA ARG A 73 2.79 -22.35 9.08
C ARG A 73 2.52 -22.06 7.60
N ASP A 74 3.04 -20.96 7.05
CA ASP A 74 2.90 -20.65 5.64
C ASP A 74 3.62 -21.68 4.76
N GLU A 75 4.82 -22.08 5.15
CA GLU A 75 5.62 -23.11 4.45
C GLU A 75 4.92 -24.47 4.41
N THR A 76 4.07 -24.78 5.37
CA THR A 76 3.29 -26.04 5.39
C THR A 76 2.03 -26.00 4.52
N LEU A 77 1.66 -24.84 3.98
CA LEU A 77 0.53 -24.74 3.07
C LEU A 77 0.87 -25.37 1.72
N GLU A 78 -0.11 -26.01 1.11
CA GLU A 78 0.01 -26.53 -0.26
C GLU A 78 0.44 -25.43 -1.25
N THR A 79 -0.02 -24.20 -1.01
CA THR A 79 0.40 -23.00 -1.73
C THR A 79 0.75 -21.91 -0.73
N PRO A 80 2.04 -21.67 -0.46
CA PRO A 80 2.47 -20.58 0.40
C PRO A 80 1.93 -19.24 -0.12
N VAL A 81 1.46 -18.39 0.80
CA VAL A 81 0.85 -17.09 0.48
C VAL A 81 1.72 -15.90 0.85
N LEU A 82 2.79 -16.14 1.63
CA LEU A 82 3.74 -15.08 1.95
C LEU A 82 4.59 -14.72 0.73
N ILE A 83 4.83 -13.43 0.60
CA ILE A 83 5.70 -12.85 -0.42
C ILE A 83 6.93 -12.24 0.22
N GLY A 84 8.03 -12.17 -0.51
CA GLY A 84 9.22 -11.44 -0.07
C GLY A 84 8.93 -9.94 0.05
N ALA A 85 9.42 -9.31 1.10
CA ALA A 85 9.28 -7.86 1.30
C ALA A 85 9.97 -7.04 0.18
N ASP A 86 10.88 -7.65 -0.57
CA ASP A 86 11.60 -7.05 -1.70
C ASP A 86 10.68 -6.57 -2.84
N LEU A 87 9.50 -7.17 -2.99
CA LEU A 87 8.50 -6.72 -3.97
C LEU A 87 8.08 -5.26 -3.77
N MET A 88 8.22 -4.72 -2.55
CA MET A 88 7.91 -3.32 -2.27
C MET A 88 8.95 -2.35 -2.83
N LYS A 89 10.17 -2.81 -3.21
CA LYS A 89 11.29 -1.94 -3.59
C LYS A 89 11.01 -1.13 -4.86
N ALA A 90 10.58 -1.77 -5.94
CA ALA A 90 10.35 -1.08 -7.19
C ALA A 90 9.26 0.01 -7.08
N PRO A 91 8.04 -0.29 -6.58
CA PRO A 91 7.02 0.73 -6.46
C PRO A 91 7.35 1.82 -5.43
N ILE A 92 8.05 1.53 -4.33
CA ILE A 92 8.42 2.58 -3.37
C ILE A 92 9.45 3.55 -3.96
N VAL A 93 10.46 3.05 -4.68
CA VAL A 93 11.46 3.89 -5.34
C VAL A 93 10.80 4.80 -6.36
N TRP A 94 9.86 4.28 -7.15
CA TRP A 94 9.10 5.09 -8.09
C TRP A 94 8.27 6.16 -7.38
N LEU A 95 7.51 5.82 -6.33
CA LEU A 95 6.70 6.76 -5.55
C LEU A 95 7.53 7.86 -4.87
N MET A 96 8.79 7.61 -4.58
CA MET A 96 9.70 8.57 -3.93
C MET A 96 10.47 9.43 -4.95
N SER A 97 10.29 9.22 -6.24
CA SER A 97 11.00 9.95 -7.30
C SER A 97 10.30 11.24 -7.72
N ASP A 98 11.01 12.10 -8.44
CA ASP A 98 10.46 13.36 -8.94
C ASP A 98 9.45 13.18 -10.08
N VAL A 99 9.47 12.01 -10.77
CA VAL A 99 8.50 11.72 -11.85
C VAL A 99 7.07 11.56 -11.32
N THR A 100 6.90 11.43 -10.00
CA THR A 100 5.61 11.28 -9.32
C THR A 100 5.13 12.56 -8.62
N ASN A 101 5.61 13.73 -9.02
CA ASN A 101 5.22 15.01 -8.41
C ASN A 101 3.70 15.27 -8.41
N GLU A 102 3.00 14.75 -9.42
CA GLU A 102 1.54 14.89 -9.56
C GLU A 102 0.78 13.62 -9.11
N VAL A 103 1.48 12.60 -8.59
CA VAL A 103 0.87 11.35 -8.16
C VAL A 103 0.56 11.43 -6.67
N SER A 104 -0.68 11.70 -6.34
CA SER A 104 -1.14 11.82 -4.94
C SER A 104 -2.54 11.24 -4.76
N GLY A 105 -2.84 10.73 -3.57
CA GLY A 105 -4.14 10.14 -3.24
C GLY A 105 -4.38 8.78 -3.90
N MET A 106 -3.30 8.09 -4.26
CA MET A 106 -3.38 6.79 -4.95
C MET A 106 -2.98 5.64 -4.03
N ARG A 107 -3.43 4.46 -4.42
CA ARG A 107 -3.11 3.18 -3.80
C ARG A 107 -2.51 2.24 -4.83
N TYR A 108 -1.45 1.57 -4.46
CA TYR A 108 -0.75 0.57 -5.28
C TYR A 108 -0.52 -0.71 -4.50
N ASP A 109 -0.72 -1.85 -5.16
CA ASP A 109 -0.38 -3.15 -4.62
C ASP A 109 0.96 -3.62 -5.23
N ALA A 110 1.92 -3.99 -4.39
CA ALA A 110 3.26 -4.37 -4.86
C ALA A 110 3.31 -5.74 -5.54
N LYS A 111 2.48 -6.69 -5.09
CA LYS A 111 2.49 -8.05 -5.61
C LYS A 111 2.29 -8.16 -7.13
N PRO A 112 1.35 -7.44 -7.77
CA PRO A 112 1.19 -7.47 -9.21
C PRO A 112 2.18 -6.59 -9.98
N TRP A 113 3.04 -5.83 -9.31
CA TRP A 113 4.03 -4.95 -9.96
C TRP A 113 5.12 -5.76 -10.65
N ASP A 114 5.31 -5.53 -11.94
CA ASP A 114 6.39 -6.14 -12.74
C ASP A 114 7.58 -5.16 -12.85
N PRO A 115 8.68 -5.40 -12.13
CA PRO A 115 9.82 -4.47 -12.14
C PRO A 115 10.60 -4.45 -13.47
N SER A 116 10.29 -5.35 -14.40
CA SER A 116 10.90 -5.36 -15.74
C SER A 116 10.23 -4.39 -16.73
N LYS A 117 9.06 -3.86 -16.38
CA LYS A 117 8.30 -2.94 -17.20
C LYS A 117 8.51 -1.49 -16.78
N PRO A 118 8.19 -0.51 -17.66
CA PRO A 118 8.20 0.89 -17.28
C PRO A 118 7.30 1.13 -16.07
N ALA A 119 7.81 1.81 -15.05
CA ALA A 119 7.10 1.98 -13.78
C ALA A 119 5.80 2.78 -13.93
N ALA A 120 5.73 3.71 -14.87
CA ALA A 120 4.51 4.48 -15.15
C ALA A 120 3.38 3.58 -15.69
N ASP A 121 3.72 2.64 -16.58
CA ASP A 121 2.74 1.70 -17.17
C ASP A 121 2.20 0.75 -16.09
N GLU A 122 3.08 0.28 -15.21
CA GLU A 122 2.67 -0.56 -14.08
C GLU A 122 1.79 0.22 -13.09
N ALA A 123 2.12 1.46 -12.81
CA ALA A 123 1.33 2.33 -11.95
C ALA A 123 -0.08 2.60 -12.53
N GLU A 124 -0.18 2.85 -13.83
CA GLU A 124 -1.47 3.01 -14.50
C GLU A 124 -2.30 1.71 -14.45
N ARG A 125 -1.65 0.58 -14.67
CA ARG A 125 -2.31 -0.74 -14.70
C ARG A 125 -2.88 -1.16 -13.34
N ILE A 126 -2.21 -0.85 -12.23
CA ILE A 126 -2.57 -1.34 -10.89
C ILE A 126 -3.08 -0.25 -9.94
N GLY A 127 -2.91 1.01 -10.32
CA GLY A 127 -3.29 2.15 -9.47
C GLY A 127 -4.79 2.23 -9.23
N ALA A 128 -5.16 2.53 -8.00
CA ALA A 128 -6.52 2.84 -7.58
C ALA A 128 -6.52 4.07 -6.68
N LYS A 129 -7.65 4.71 -6.48
CA LYS A 129 -7.74 5.81 -5.51
C LYS A 129 -7.59 5.28 -4.08
N ALA A 130 -6.91 6.03 -3.22
CA ALA A 130 -6.86 5.76 -1.79
C ALA A 130 -8.28 5.70 -1.22
N GLY A 131 -8.50 4.81 -0.25
CA GLY A 131 -9.82 4.61 0.35
C GLY A 131 -10.79 3.74 -0.47
N VAL A 132 -10.50 3.44 -1.76
CA VAL A 132 -11.41 2.68 -2.63
C VAL A 132 -11.83 1.34 -2.05
N LEU A 133 -10.96 0.68 -1.29
CA LEU A 133 -11.28 -0.60 -0.64
C LEU A 133 -12.40 -0.51 0.40
N LEU A 134 -12.69 0.70 0.88
CA LEU A 134 -13.75 0.96 1.85
C LEU A 134 -15.09 1.29 1.19
N TYR A 135 -15.07 1.61 -0.12
CA TYR A 135 -16.25 2.00 -0.89
C TYR A 135 -16.69 0.93 -1.91
N SER A 136 -15.76 0.08 -2.35
CA SER A 136 -16.04 -1.00 -3.31
C SER A 136 -16.53 -2.27 -2.60
N MET A 137 -17.35 -2.12 -1.58
CA MET A 137 -18.04 -3.26 -0.97
C MET A 137 -19.09 -3.75 -1.97
N PRO A 138 -19.14 -5.05 -2.31
CA PRO A 138 -20.29 -5.58 -2.97
C PRO A 138 -21.51 -5.29 -2.09
N ASP A 139 -22.60 -4.83 -2.69
CA ASP A 139 -23.86 -4.68 -2.01
C ASP A 139 -24.21 -5.98 -1.30
N TYR A 140 -24.45 -5.90 0.00
CA TYR A 140 -24.86 -7.05 0.81
C TYR A 140 -26.29 -7.46 0.45
#